data_038e654774bd7de60a61354dcab9745b
#
_entry.id   038e654774bd7de60a61354dcab9745b
#
_cell.length_a   1.000
_cell.length_b   1.000
_cell.length_c   1.000
_cell.angle_alpha   90.00
_cell.angle_beta   90.00
_cell.angle_gamma   90.00
#
_symmetry.space_group_name_H-M   'P 1'
#
loop_
_entity.id
_entity.type
_entity.pdbx_description
1 polymer ?
#
loop_
_entity_poly.entity_id
_entity_poly.type
_entity_poly.pdbx_seq_one_letter_code
_entity_poly.pdbx_strand_id
1 'polypeptide(L)'
;MSICIHQVIEWTGKSGTAYRYYIWPRGSNVDGGPPGNFLHVKETKDGILAPVFIGQTEDLNRRLLSRDIQECVDGNGATQLHLHANYKGEQARIEEEADLIARWEPVCNAQETKQGD
;
A
#
# COMPACT_ATOMS: atom_id res chain seq x y z
N MET A 1 25.65 -16.36 5.95
CA MET A 1 24.17 -16.39 6.05
C MET A 1 23.62 -15.01 5.77
N SER A 2 22.80 -14.90 4.76
CA SER A 2 22.21 -13.60 4.45
C SER A 2 20.94 -13.41 5.26
N ILE A 3 20.83 -12.24 5.87
CA ILE A 3 19.62 -11.84 6.58
C ILE A 3 18.86 -10.90 5.66
N CYS A 4 17.64 -11.28 5.31
CA CYS A 4 16.77 -10.38 4.55
C CYS A 4 16.24 -9.29 5.46
N ILE A 5 16.82 -8.11 5.34
CA ILE A 5 16.33 -6.95 6.06
C ILE A 5 15.60 -6.06 5.07
N HIS A 6 14.29 -5.89 5.28
CA HIS A 6 13.52 -4.99 4.43
C HIS A 6 13.77 -3.56 4.84
N GLN A 7 13.87 -2.68 3.86
CA GLN A 7 13.98 -1.27 4.12
C GLN A 7 12.69 -0.75 4.72
N VAL A 8 12.81 0.23 5.57
CA VAL A 8 11.69 0.88 6.26
C VAL A 8 11.51 2.27 5.68
N ILE A 9 10.27 2.65 5.47
CA ILE A 9 9.92 4.00 5.02
C ILE A 9 8.72 4.47 5.84
N GLU A 10 8.65 5.78 6.09
CA GLU A 10 7.47 6.37 6.71
C GLU A 10 6.65 7.10 5.67
N TRP A 11 5.36 6.80 5.63
CA TRP A 11 4.40 7.53 4.82
C TRP A 11 3.56 8.39 5.75
N THR A 12 3.53 9.69 5.49
CA THR A 12 2.80 10.64 6.32
C THR A 12 1.44 10.93 5.72
N GLY A 13 0.39 10.80 6.51
CA GLY A 13 -0.97 11.11 6.08
C GLY A 13 -1.27 12.60 6.11
N LYS A 14 -2.46 12.95 5.69
CA LYS A 14 -2.91 14.34 5.67
C LYS A 14 -2.96 14.92 7.09
N SER A 15 -3.22 14.09 8.08
CA SER A 15 -3.25 14.48 9.49
C SER A 15 -1.89 14.85 10.06
N GLY A 16 -0.80 14.50 9.35
CA GLY A 16 0.56 14.65 9.85
C GLY A 16 1.09 13.41 10.56
N THR A 17 0.26 12.40 10.73
CA THR A 17 0.68 11.14 11.35
C THR A 17 1.59 10.37 10.39
N ALA A 18 2.74 9.91 10.89
CA ALA A 18 3.67 9.09 10.12
C ALA A 18 3.41 7.62 10.42
N TYR A 19 3.28 6.84 9.36
CA TYR A 19 3.03 5.40 9.45
C TYR A 19 4.24 4.66 8.89
N ARG A 20 4.74 3.66 9.62
CA ARG A 20 5.94 2.92 9.23
C ARG A 20 5.56 1.72 8.36
N TYR A 21 6.20 1.64 7.18
CA TYR A 21 6.00 0.56 6.23
C TYR A 21 7.32 -0.13 5.93
N TYR A 22 7.24 -1.40 5.58
CA TYR A 22 8.40 -2.18 5.11
C TYR A 22 8.29 -2.35 3.60
N ILE A 23 9.40 -2.14 2.91
CA ILE A 23 9.46 -2.22 1.45
C ILE A 23 9.74 -3.65 1.02
N TRP A 24 8.86 -4.20 0.20
CA TRP A 24 8.98 -5.55 -0.34
C TRP A 24 8.96 -5.49 -1.86
N PRO A 25 9.61 -6.47 -2.55
CA PRO A 25 9.40 -6.60 -3.99
C PRO A 25 7.94 -6.90 -4.27
N ARG A 26 7.46 -6.41 -5.38
CA ARG A 26 6.10 -6.69 -5.81
C ARG A 26 5.92 -8.20 -6.02
N GLY A 27 4.75 -8.72 -5.64
CA GLY A 27 4.48 -10.14 -5.74
C GLY A 27 4.92 -10.96 -4.54
N SER A 28 5.51 -10.33 -3.53
CA SER A 28 5.95 -11.04 -2.32
C SER A 28 4.77 -11.62 -1.55
N ASN A 29 5.00 -12.80 -0.96
CA ASN A 29 4.06 -13.42 -0.03
C ASN A 29 4.47 -13.06 1.40
N VAL A 30 3.48 -12.94 2.28
CA VAL A 30 3.70 -12.56 3.67
C VAL A 30 3.27 -13.70 4.57
N ASP A 31 4.24 -14.30 5.25
CA ASP A 31 3.97 -15.43 6.14
C ASP A 31 2.98 -15.07 7.23
N GLY A 32 2.05 -15.98 7.49
CA GLY A 32 1.06 -15.80 8.53
C GLY A 32 -0.12 -14.92 8.15
N GLY A 33 -0.04 -14.22 7.02
CA GLY A 33 -1.14 -13.39 6.54
C GLY A 33 -1.69 -12.41 7.58
N PRO A 34 -0.86 -11.56 8.23
CA PRO A 34 -1.38 -10.64 9.24
C PRO A 34 -2.32 -9.59 8.62
N PRO A 35 -3.23 -9.02 9.41
CA PRO A 35 -4.00 -7.88 8.93
C PRO A 35 -3.09 -6.67 8.77
N GLY A 36 -3.41 -5.79 7.86
CA GLY A 36 -2.58 -4.61 7.68
C GLY A 36 -3.00 -3.67 6.58
N ASN A 37 -2.15 -2.67 6.40
CA ASN A 37 -2.26 -1.67 5.35
C ASN A 37 -1.16 -1.92 4.31
N PHE A 38 -1.44 -1.60 3.07
CA PHE A 38 -0.46 -1.81 2.01
C PHE A 38 -0.54 -0.72 0.94
N LEU A 39 0.61 -0.51 0.27
CA LEU A 39 0.69 0.42 -0.85
C LEU A 39 1.37 -0.29 -2.01
N HIS A 40 0.84 -0.09 -3.22
CA HIS A 40 1.57 -0.37 -4.45
C HIS A 40 2.27 0.91 -4.85
N VAL A 41 3.58 0.85 -5.05
CA VAL A 41 4.43 2.04 -5.19
C VAL A 41 5.28 1.92 -6.45
N LYS A 42 5.40 3.02 -7.19
CA LYS A 42 6.32 3.11 -8.31
C LYS A 42 7.52 3.95 -7.90
N GLU A 43 8.66 3.65 -8.52
CA GLU A 43 9.86 4.47 -8.37
C GLU A 43 10.12 5.18 -9.69
N THR A 44 10.22 6.51 -9.63
CA THR A 44 10.48 7.30 -10.83
C THR A 44 11.95 7.23 -11.22
N LYS A 45 12.31 7.78 -12.42
CA LYS A 45 13.70 7.84 -12.87
C LYS A 45 14.62 8.52 -11.87
N ASP A 46 14.08 9.47 -11.11
CA ASP A 46 14.87 10.24 -10.16
C ASP A 46 14.93 9.59 -8.78
N GLY A 47 14.40 8.36 -8.65
CA GLY A 47 14.41 7.65 -7.39
C GLY A 47 13.31 8.07 -6.43
N ILE A 48 12.33 8.86 -6.91
CA ILE A 48 11.21 9.30 -6.07
C ILE A 48 10.17 8.20 -6.02
N LEU A 49 9.71 7.88 -4.82
CA LEU A 49 8.65 6.87 -4.62
C LEU A 49 7.30 7.57 -4.62
N ALA A 50 6.36 6.99 -5.36
CA ALA A 50 5.01 7.53 -5.47
C ALA A 50 3.97 6.42 -5.30
N PRO A 51 3.01 6.58 -4.37
CA PRO A 51 1.96 5.57 -4.20
C PRO A 51 1.05 5.56 -5.43
N VAL A 52 0.77 4.36 -5.92
CA VAL A 52 -0.14 4.14 -7.03
C VAL A 52 -1.51 3.67 -6.53
N PHE A 53 -1.51 2.89 -5.46
CA PHE A 53 -2.72 2.42 -4.81
C PHE A 53 -2.46 2.21 -3.31
N ILE A 54 -3.41 2.60 -2.49
CA ILE A 54 -3.36 2.43 -1.03
C ILE A 54 -4.57 1.61 -0.60
N GLY A 55 -4.34 0.56 0.20
CA GLY A 55 -5.40 -0.31 0.64
C GLY A 55 -5.21 -0.83 2.06
N GLN A 56 -6.20 -1.58 2.53
CA GLN A 56 -6.11 -2.31 3.78
C GLN A 56 -6.74 -3.68 3.60
N THR A 57 -6.37 -4.63 4.44
CA THR A 57 -6.86 -5.99 4.32
C THR A 57 -6.78 -6.71 5.67
N GLU A 58 -7.62 -7.71 5.86
CA GLU A 58 -7.53 -8.60 7.02
C GLU A 58 -6.39 -9.59 6.88
N ASP A 59 -5.86 -9.77 5.67
CA ASP A 59 -4.82 -10.74 5.37
C ASP A 59 -3.87 -10.16 4.31
N LEU A 60 -2.68 -9.73 4.74
CA LEU A 60 -1.70 -9.14 3.84
C LEU A 60 -1.19 -10.12 2.78
N ASN A 61 -1.41 -11.42 2.97
CA ASN A 61 -1.07 -12.40 1.95
C ASN A 61 -2.15 -12.49 0.87
N ARG A 62 -3.36 -12.05 1.17
CA ARG A 62 -4.50 -12.05 0.25
C ARG A 62 -4.95 -10.62 -0.02
N ARG A 63 -4.10 -9.86 -0.66
CA ARG A 63 -4.40 -8.47 -1.03
C ARG A 63 -5.21 -8.47 -2.32
N LEU A 64 -6.49 -8.79 -2.19
CA LEU A 64 -7.36 -8.93 -3.37
C LEU A 64 -7.67 -7.57 -3.96
N LEU A 65 -7.32 -7.41 -5.23
CA LEU A 65 -7.65 -6.22 -6.00
C LEU A 65 -8.64 -6.62 -7.09
N SER A 66 -9.56 -5.73 -7.42
CA SER A 66 -10.41 -5.93 -8.59
C SER A 66 -9.52 -5.98 -9.83
N ARG A 67 -10.04 -6.56 -10.90
CA ARG A 67 -9.30 -6.64 -12.16
C ARG A 67 -8.89 -5.26 -12.65
N ASP A 68 -9.81 -4.28 -12.55
CA ASP A 68 -9.54 -2.93 -13.02
C ASP A 68 -8.43 -2.27 -12.20
N ILE A 69 -8.43 -2.46 -10.88
CA ILE A 69 -7.39 -1.92 -10.03
C ILE A 69 -6.05 -2.60 -10.32
N GLN A 70 -6.05 -3.91 -10.52
CA GLN A 70 -4.84 -4.64 -10.88
C GLN A 70 -4.24 -4.10 -12.18
N GLU A 71 -5.07 -3.88 -13.20
CA GLU A 71 -4.62 -3.31 -14.46
C GLU A 71 -4.10 -1.88 -14.30
N CYS A 72 -4.76 -1.09 -13.46
CA CYS A 72 -4.32 0.27 -13.16
C CYS A 72 -2.94 0.27 -12.49
N VAL A 73 -2.76 -0.57 -11.49
CA VAL A 73 -1.49 -0.69 -10.75
C VAL A 73 -0.37 -1.12 -11.70
N ASP A 74 -0.63 -2.13 -12.54
CA ASP A 74 0.35 -2.61 -13.52
C ASP A 74 0.67 -1.54 -14.56
N GLY A 75 -0.36 -0.89 -15.09
CA GLY A 75 -0.21 0.13 -16.12
C GLY A 75 0.52 1.38 -15.65
N ASN A 76 0.49 1.66 -14.35
CA ASN A 76 1.18 2.80 -13.79
C ASN A 76 2.59 2.48 -13.30
N GLY A 77 3.07 1.25 -13.54
CA GLY A 77 4.46 0.90 -13.31
C GLY A 77 4.84 0.67 -11.86
N ALA A 78 3.92 0.20 -11.04
CA ALA A 78 4.24 -0.14 -9.66
C ALA A 78 5.25 -1.29 -9.62
N THR A 79 6.31 -1.14 -8.83
CA THR A 79 7.38 -2.12 -8.72
C THR A 79 7.61 -2.57 -7.29
N GLN A 80 7.07 -1.85 -6.31
CA GLN A 80 7.28 -2.14 -4.91
C GLN A 80 5.96 -2.32 -4.20
N LEU A 81 6.00 -3.10 -3.13
CA LEU A 81 4.88 -3.33 -2.24
C LEU A 81 5.30 -2.90 -0.85
N HIS A 82 4.63 -1.90 -0.30
CA HIS A 82 4.93 -1.44 1.06
C HIS A 82 3.87 -1.99 2.01
N LEU A 83 4.30 -2.59 3.11
CA LEU A 83 3.42 -3.30 4.03
C LEU A 83 3.57 -2.81 5.46
N HIS A 84 2.44 -2.67 6.14
CA HIS A 84 2.36 -2.34 7.55
C HIS A 84 1.39 -3.31 8.22
N ALA A 85 1.90 -4.31 8.96
CA ALA A 85 1.06 -5.20 9.75
C ALA A 85 0.40 -4.37 10.86
N ASN A 86 -0.91 -4.36 10.90
CA ASN A 86 -1.68 -3.48 11.79
C ASN A 86 -2.77 -4.27 12.50
N TYR A 87 -2.52 -4.59 13.76
CA TYR A 87 -3.40 -5.40 14.61
C TYR A 87 -4.38 -4.56 15.43
N LYS A 88 -4.45 -3.26 15.19
CA LYS A 88 -5.30 -2.36 15.98
C LYS A 88 -6.79 -2.49 15.65
N GLY A 89 -7.12 -3.27 14.63
CA GLY A 89 -8.50 -3.51 14.22
C GLY A 89 -8.83 -2.89 12.88
N GLU A 90 -9.96 -3.31 12.30
CA GLU A 90 -10.37 -2.86 10.98
C GLU A 90 -10.56 -1.35 10.91
N GLN A 91 -11.18 -0.77 11.94
CA GLN A 91 -11.43 0.67 11.95
C GLN A 91 -10.12 1.46 11.89
N ALA A 92 -9.10 1.02 12.63
CA ALA A 92 -7.79 1.68 12.60
C ALA A 92 -7.15 1.58 11.23
N ARG A 93 -7.29 0.43 10.55
CA ARG A 93 -6.76 0.24 9.20
C ARG A 93 -7.47 1.12 8.19
N ILE A 94 -8.80 1.26 8.31
CA ILE A 94 -9.59 2.12 7.43
C ILE A 94 -9.20 3.58 7.62
N GLU A 95 -8.98 4.00 8.86
CA GLU A 95 -8.57 5.38 9.17
C GLU A 95 -7.19 5.69 8.61
N GLU A 96 -6.24 4.77 8.76
CA GLU A 96 -4.90 4.94 8.18
C GLU A 96 -4.97 5.03 6.65
N GLU A 97 -5.72 4.13 6.03
CA GLU A 97 -5.93 4.14 4.58
C GLU A 97 -6.49 5.47 4.12
N ALA A 98 -7.56 5.94 4.76
CA ALA A 98 -8.21 7.20 4.40
C ALA A 98 -7.27 8.40 4.57
N ASP A 99 -6.49 8.42 5.63
CA ASP A 99 -5.55 9.48 5.92
C ASP A 99 -4.45 9.57 4.85
N LEU A 100 -3.94 8.41 4.43
CA LEU A 100 -2.91 8.35 3.39
C LEU A 100 -3.49 8.70 2.01
N ILE A 101 -4.69 8.21 1.69
CA ILE A 101 -5.34 8.54 0.42
C ILE A 101 -5.58 10.05 0.33
N ALA A 102 -6.02 10.66 1.42
CA ALA A 102 -6.29 12.11 1.45
C ALA A 102 -5.03 12.92 1.17
N ARG A 103 -3.86 12.44 1.59
CA ARG A 103 -2.58 13.13 1.40
C ARG A 103 -1.99 12.89 0.01
N TRP A 104 -2.03 11.66 -0.46
CA TRP A 104 -1.27 11.25 -1.65
C TRP A 104 -2.11 11.13 -2.91
N GLU A 105 -3.42 10.98 -2.77
CA GLU A 105 -4.38 10.90 -3.88
C GLU A 105 -3.90 9.96 -5.00
N PRO A 106 -3.65 8.67 -4.68
CA PRO A 106 -3.11 7.75 -5.68
C PRO A 106 -4.09 7.56 -6.85
N VAL A 107 -3.55 7.46 -8.06
CA VAL A 107 -4.37 7.41 -9.26
C VAL A 107 -5.33 6.23 -9.28
N CYS A 108 -4.92 5.08 -8.77
CA CYS A 108 -5.78 3.89 -8.81
C CYS A 108 -6.85 3.88 -7.74
N ASN A 109 -6.66 4.62 -6.66
CA ASN A 109 -7.74 4.81 -5.67
C ASN A 109 -8.84 5.71 -6.23
N ALA A 110 -8.49 6.71 -7.00
CA ALA A 110 -9.49 7.55 -7.66
C ALA A 110 -10.36 6.73 -8.62
N GLN A 111 -9.76 5.76 -9.33
CA GLN A 111 -10.50 4.87 -10.21
C GLN A 111 -11.44 3.96 -9.44
N GLU A 112 -11.00 3.43 -8.29
CA GLU A 112 -11.83 2.60 -7.42
C GLU A 112 -13.03 3.40 -6.91
N THR A 113 -12.82 4.64 -6.51
CA THR A 113 -13.90 5.52 -6.04
C THR A 113 -14.94 5.72 -7.12
N LYS A 114 -14.54 5.91 -8.38
CA LYS A 114 -15.46 6.03 -9.50
C LYS A 114 -16.29 4.78 -9.70
N GLN A 115 -15.73 3.62 -9.45
CA GLN A 115 -16.45 2.36 -9.60
C GLN A 115 -17.45 2.12 -8.47
N GLY A 116 -17.25 2.75 -7.34
CA GLY A 116 -18.11 2.60 -6.19
C GLY A 116 -19.45 3.31 -6.32
N ASP A 117 -19.65 4.08 -7.36
CA ASP A 117 -20.89 4.82 -7.58
C ASP A 117 -22.00 3.94 -8.20
#